data_7d22d21160cf1f3cc0519062e614d3f1
#
_entry.id   7d22d21160cf1f3cc0519062e614d3f1
#
_cell.length_a   1.000
_cell.length_b   1.000
_cell.length_c   1.000
_cell.angle_alpha   90.00
_cell.angle_beta   90.00
_cell.angle_gamma   90.00
#
_symmetry.space_group_name_H-M   'P 1'
#
loop_
_entity.id
_entity.type
_entity.pdbx_description
1 polymer ?
#
loop_
_entity_poly.entity_id
_entity_poly.type
_entity_poly.pdbx_seq_one_letter_code
_entity_poly.pdbx_strand_id
1 'polypeptide(L)'
;MPKLPRYVQERVSPHGVISYRFNPPQTLVDEGVVSRQEYGTDLKEVRSIVKELNADIDHWREQKALVVQIKPSSKVTDLINYYYQSNDFNMLRDTTKVDYRYFLTILHQTMGGKKYDTVTTKVAKQAYEEWVKRGISFANHAATCASRVYNYAIDMEHATQNPWTSIKRKALPQRKVVWSHGDVVRFLDYSYSDFDYRNVG
;
A
#
# COMPACT_ATOMS: atom_id res chain seq x y z
N MET A 1 -14.77 41.74 12.52
CA MET A 1 -13.43 41.37 13.00
C MET A 1 -12.77 40.41 12.00
N PRO A 2 -11.51 40.55 11.65
CA PRO A 2 -10.85 39.63 10.75
C PRO A 2 -10.78 38.24 11.39
N LYS A 3 -11.16 37.19 10.65
CA LYS A 3 -11.15 35.79 11.12
C LYS A 3 -9.71 35.35 11.48
N LEU A 4 -9.55 34.86 12.71
CA LEU A 4 -8.25 34.33 13.15
C LEU A 4 -7.88 33.07 12.43
N PRO A 5 -6.57 32.76 12.21
CA PRO A 5 -6.11 31.50 11.68
C PRO A 5 -6.51 30.30 12.56
N ARG A 6 -6.51 29.10 11.98
CA ARG A 6 -6.79 27.85 12.72
C ARG A 6 -5.81 27.68 13.89
N TYR A 7 -6.36 27.35 15.06
CA TYR A 7 -5.65 27.15 16.35
C TYR A 7 -5.04 28.43 16.95
N VAL A 8 -5.31 29.64 16.42
CA VAL A 8 -4.91 30.89 17.05
C VAL A 8 -6.01 31.38 17.96
N GLN A 9 -5.63 31.74 19.16
CA GLN A 9 -6.48 32.33 20.18
C GLN A 9 -5.96 33.75 20.54
N GLU A 10 -6.87 34.69 20.66
CA GLU A 10 -6.59 36.03 21.14
C GLU A 10 -6.58 36.05 22.67
N ARG A 11 -5.63 36.73 23.24
CA ARG A 11 -5.48 36.91 24.67
C ARG A 11 -5.35 38.39 24.99
N VAL A 12 -6.19 38.88 25.84
CA VAL A 12 -6.16 40.28 26.27
C VAL A 12 -5.54 40.33 27.68
N SER A 13 -4.47 41.11 27.81
CA SER A 13 -3.83 41.32 29.11
C SER A 13 -4.69 42.21 30.02
N PRO A 14 -4.44 42.28 31.36
CA PRO A 14 -5.13 43.17 32.27
C PRO A 14 -4.97 44.65 31.88
N HIS A 15 -3.95 44.99 31.11
CA HIS A 15 -3.68 46.34 30.61
C HIS A 15 -4.24 46.61 29.20
N GLY A 16 -5.12 45.71 28.68
CA GLY A 16 -5.77 45.89 27.39
C GLY A 16 -4.89 45.55 26.17
N VAL A 17 -3.69 45.00 26.36
CA VAL A 17 -2.81 44.60 25.24
C VAL A 17 -3.26 43.26 24.69
N ILE A 18 -3.51 43.21 23.38
CA ILE A 18 -3.89 41.99 22.68
C ILE A 18 -2.62 41.25 22.26
N SER A 19 -2.55 39.98 22.61
CA SER A 19 -1.52 39.03 22.14
C SER A 19 -2.17 37.79 21.57
N TYR A 20 -1.42 37.01 20.81
CA TYR A 20 -1.92 35.81 20.12
C TYR A 20 -1.19 34.56 20.61
N ARG A 21 -1.93 33.48 20.75
CA ARG A 21 -1.40 32.18 21.14
C ARG A 21 -1.80 31.11 20.10
N PHE A 22 -0.84 30.36 19.67
CA PHE A 22 -1.10 29.12 18.87
C PHE A 22 -1.33 27.97 19.85
N ASN A 23 -2.54 27.41 19.84
CA ASN A 23 -2.97 26.34 20.74
C ASN A 23 -3.57 25.16 19.98
N PRO A 24 -2.72 24.34 19.36
CA PRO A 24 -3.16 23.16 18.64
C PRO A 24 -3.69 22.08 19.61
N PRO A 25 -4.48 21.10 19.11
CA PRO A 25 -4.91 19.95 19.88
C PRO A 25 -3.74 19.20 20.52
N GLN A 26 -3.96 18.65 21.72
CA GLN A 26 -2.92 17.94 22.49
C GLN A 26 -2.30 16.80 21.68
N THR A 27 -3.09 16.09 20.90
CA THR A 27 -2.61 14.99 20.04
C THR A 27 -1.52 15.41 19.05
N LEU A 28 -1.58 16.63 18.49
CA LEU A 28 -0.54 17.14 17.58
C LEU A 28 0.75 17.52 18.33
N VAL A 29 0.60 17.93 19.60
CA VAL A 29 1.73 18.25 20.48
C VAL A 29 2.42 16.96 20.95
N ASP A 30 1.65 15.96 21.36
CA ASP A 30 2.16 14.67 21.84
C ASP A 30 2.89 13.90 20.74
N GLU A 31 2.43 14.03 19.50
CA GLU A 31 3.06 13.43 18.30
C GLU A 31 4.25 14.28 17.77
N GLY A 32 4.57 15.40 18.42
CA GLY A 32 5.72 16.23 18.06
C GLY A 32 5.60 17.00 16.74
N VAL A 33 4.39 17.10 16.19
CA VAL A 33 4.14 17.78 14.90
C VAL A 33 4.29 19.29 15.03
N VAL A 34 3.74 19.86 16.09
CA VAL A 34 3.80 21.30 16.43
C VAL A 34 3.82 21.48 17.93
N SER A 35 4.35 22.62 18.38
CA SER A 35 4.32 23.01 19.78
C SER A 35 3.36 24.19 20.03
N ARG A 36 2.90 24.33 21.28
CA ARG A 36 2.17 25.54 21.70
C ARG A 36 3.13 26.70 21.79
N GLN A 37 2.75 27.84 21.22
CA GLN A 37 3.59 29.04 21.21
C GLN A 37 2.78 30.28 21.49
N GLU A 38 3.39 31.24 22.19
CA GLU A 38 2.82 32.56 22.38
C GLU A 38 3.52 33.53 21.42
N TYR A 39 2.72 34.38 20.78
CA TYR A 39 3.17 35.36 19.82
C TYR A 39 2.87 36.79 20.34
N GLY A 40 3.55 37.77 19.74
CA GLY A 40 3.34 39.16 20.06
C GLY A 40 1.98 39.71 19.58
N THR A 41 1.93 41.00 19.40
CA THR A 41 0.70 41.79 19.11
C THR A 41 0.46 41.94 17.58
N ASP A 42 1.42 41.60 16.72
CA ASP A 42 1.28 41.76 15.28
C ASP A 42 0.58 40.55 14.64
N LEU A 43 -0.71 40.72 14.33
CA LEU A 43 -1.52 39.69 13.68
C LEU A 43 -1.04 39.30 12.28
N LYS A 44 -0.33 40.19 11.54
CA LYS A 44 0.18 39.86 10.21
C LYS A 44 1.33 38.88 10.29
N GLU A 45 2.26 39.13 11.20
CA GLU A 45 3.38 38.24 11.48
C GLU A 45 2.88 36.86 11.95
N VAL A 46 1.94 36.86 12.93
CA VAL A 46 1.32 35.64 13.43
C VAL A 46 0.64 34.83 12.33
N ARG A 47 -0.04 35.49 11.40
CA ARG A 47 -0.67 34.81 10.25
C ARG A 47 0.33 34.12 9.33
N SER A 48 1.48 34.73 9.08
CA SER A 48 2.53 34.17 8.24
C SER A 48 3.09 32.90 8.88
N ILE A 49 3.50 32.98 10.14
CA ILE A 49 4.08 31.83 10.87
C ILE A 49 3.07 30.71 11.01
N VAL A 50 1.85 31.00 11.43
CA VAL A 50 0.81 29.99 11.62
C VAL A 50 0.33 29.36 10.32
N LYS A 51 0.47 30.02 9.17
CA LYS A 51 0.21 29.43 7.87
C LYS A 51 1.16 28.28 7.60
N GLU A 52 2.44 28.42 7.89
CA GLU A 52 3.45 27.35 7.73
C GLU A 52 3.16 26.19 8.68
N LEU A 53 2.94 26.49 9.99
CA LEU A 53 2.58 25.46 10.98
C LEU A 53 1.31 24.67 10.60
N ASN A 54 0.32 25.34 10.05
CA ASN A 54 -0.89 24.66 9.58
C ASN A 54 -0.64 23.82 8.33
N ALA A 55 0.30 24.21 7.45
CA ALA A 55 0.71 23.40 6.30
C ALA A 55 1.43 22.11 6.77
N ASP A 56 2.30 22.20 7.76
CA ASP A 56 2.96 21.04 8.37
C ASP A 56 1.95 20.07 9.01
N ILE A 57 0.93 20.61 9.70
CA ILE A 57 -0.16 19.79 10.25
C ILE A 57 -0.95 19.09 9.16
N ASP A 58 -1.26 19.77 8.06
CA ASP A 58 -2.03 19.20 6.97
C ASP A 58 -1.20 18.12 6.23
N HIS A 59 0.07 18.36 5.99
CA HIS A 59 1.00 17.37 5.42
C HIS A 59 1.12 16.12 6.33
N TRP A 60 1.30 16.30 7.64
CA TRP A 60 1.33 15.20 8.59
C TRP A 60 0.01 14.39 8.59
N ARG A 61 -1.15 15.07 8.51
CA ARG A 61 -2.45 14.41 8.42
C ARG A 61 -2.60 13.60 7.15
N GLU A 62 -2.14 14.14 6.02
CA GLU A 62 -2.13 13.43 4.75
C GLU A 62 -1.25 12.18 4.84
N GLN A 63 -0.04 12.30 5.37
CA GLN A 63 0.84 11.14 5.57
C GLN A 63 0.21 10.10 6.52
N LYS A 64 -0.36 10.55 7.65
CA LYS A 64 -1.02 9.64 8.60
C LYS A 64 -2.27 8.98 8.02
N ALA A 65 -3.01 9.66 7.16
CA ALA A 65 -4.17 9.11 6.46
C ALA A 65 -3.75 8.07 5.40
N LEU A 66 -2.54 8.17 4.84
CA LEU A 66 -1.99 7.18 3.90
C LEU A 66 -1.54 5.89 4.59
N VAL A 67 -1.26 5.92 5.90
CA VAL A 67 -0.88 4.72 6.65
C VAL A 67 -2.13 3.90 6.98
N VAL A 68 -2.29 2.79 6.29
CA VAL A 68 -3.37 1.84 6.57
C VAL A 68 -3.08 1.14 7.91
N GLN A 69 -3.95 1.38 8.89
CA GLN A 69 -3.90 0.67 10.18
C GLN A 69 -4.75 -0.59 10.11
N ILE A 70 -4.12 -1.76 10.26
CA ILE A 70 -4.84 -3.02 10.33
C ILE A 70 -5.41 -3.21 11.74
N LYS A 71 -6.72 -3.48 11.79
CA LYS A 71 -7.49 -3.76 13.02
C LYS A 71 -8.16 -5.13 12.88
N PRO A 72 -8.57 -5.78 13.97
CA PRO A 72 -9.30 -7.05 13.89
C PRO A 72 -10.57 -7.02 13.03
N SER A 73 -11.19 -5.84 12.87
CA SER A 73 -12.35 -5.63 12.01
C SER A 73 -12.01 -5.30 10.54
N SER A 74 -10.74 -5.15 10.20
CA SER A 74 -10.31 -4.75 8.85
C SER A 74 -10.65 -5.82 7.81
N LYS A 75 -10.84 -5.36 6.57
CA LYS A 75 -11.18 -6.20 5.43
C LYS A 75 -9.92 -6.68 4.70
N VAL A 76 -10.09 -7.67 3.83
CA VAL A 76 -9.01 -8.12 2.93
C VAL A 76 -8.47 -6.97 2.08
N THR A 77 -9.31 -6.02 1.68
CA THR A 77 -8.88 -4.80 0.99
C THR A 77 -7.87 -3.99 1.80
N ASP A 78 -8.12 -3.82 3.10
CA ASP A 78 -7.23 -3.05 3.98
C ASP A 78 -5.89 -3.76 4.13
N LEU A 79 -5.91 -5.11 4.20
CA LEU A 79 -4.71 -5.94 4.24
C LEU A 79 -3.87 -5.81 2.96
N ILE A 80 -4.51 -5.80 1.78
CA ILE A 80 -3.84 -5.57 0.49
C ILE A 80 -3.19 -4.18 0.46
N ASN A 81 -3.92 -3.15 0.87
CA ASN A 81 -3.41 -1.78 0.90
C ASN A 81 -2.24 -1.63 1.88
N TYR A 82 -2.32 -2.30 3.02
CA TYR A 82 -1.22 -2.36 3.99
C TYR A 82 0.03 -3.01 3.40
N TYR A 83 -0.12 -4.12 2.68
CA TYR A 83 0.99 -4.76 1.98
C TYR A 83 1.61 -3.86 0.91
N TYR A 84 0.81 -3.09 0.15
CA TYR A 84 1.33 -2.15 -0.85
C TYR A 84 2.22 -1.04 -0.26
N GLN A 85 2.04 -0.70 1.02
CA GLN A 85 2.84 0.30 1.73
C GLN A 85 4.12 -0.30 2.35
N SER A 86 4.28 -1.63 2.32
CA SER A 86 5.40 -2.32 2.94
C SER A 86 6.70 -2.16 2.15
N ASN A 87 7.83 -2.25 2.86
CA ASN A 87 9.14 -2.37 2.23
C ASN A 87 9.25 -3.62 1.36
N ASP A 88 8.62 -4.73 1.78
CA ASP A 88 8.58 -5.99 1.03
C ASP A 88 8.03 -5.80 -0.37
N PHE A 89 6.94 -5.03 -0.51
CA PHE A 89 6.38 -4.70 -1.81
C PHE A 89 7.23 -3.67 -2.56
N ASN A 90 7.74 -2.65 -1.88
CA ASN A 90 8.50 -1.57 -2.49
C ASN A 90 9.86 -2.01 -3.03
N MET A 91 10.46 -3.05 -2.45
CA MET A 91 11.73 -3.63 -2.93
C MET A 91 11.58 -4.61 -4.10
N LEU A 92 10.35 -4.94 -4.50
CA LEU A 92 10.11 -5.79 -5.67
C LEU A 92 10.51 -5.07 -6.96
N ARG A 93 10.92 -5.83 -7.98
CA ARG A 93 11.13 -5.32 -9.35
C ARG A 93 9.80 -4.78 -9.92
N ASP A 94 9.85 -3.77 -10.76
CA ASP A 94 8.66 -3.12 -11.30
C ASP A 94 7.75 -4.08 -12.08
N THR A 95 8.31 -5.00 -12.86
CA THR A 95 7.55 -6.07 -13.53
C THR A 95 6.79 -6.94 -12.53
N THR A 96 7.44 -7.32 -11.42
CA THR A 96 6.81 -8.09 -10.35
C THR A 96 5.72 -7.29 -9.63
N LYS A 97 5.93 -5.99 -9.41
CA LYS A 97 4.88 -5.12 -8.84
C LYS A 97 3.63 -5.06 -9.72
N VAL A 98 3.80 -5.00 -11.05
CA VAL A 98 2.68 -5.03 -12.01
C VAL A 98 1.89 -6.32 -11.87
N ASP A 99 2.57 -7.48 -11.86
CA ASP A 99 1.93 -8.78 -11.69
C ASP A 99 1.20 -8.89 -10.34
N TYR A 100 1.84 -8.46 -9.25
CA TYR A 100 1.22 -8.46 -7.94
C TYR A 100 -0.03 -7.58 -7.88
N ARG A 101 0.02 -6.35 -8.43
CA ARG A 101 -1.16 -5.47 -8.51
C ARG A 101 -2.30 -6.14 -9.26
N TYR A 102 -2.01 -6.78 -10.38
CA TYR A 102 -3.01 -7.50 -11.16
C TYR A 102 -3.67 -8.62 -10.34
N PHE A 103 -2.89 -9.52 -9.74
CA PHE A 103 -3.43 -10.65 -8.99
C PHE A 103 -4.07 -10.22 -7.65
N LEU A 104 -3.57 -9.20 -6.99
CA LEU A 104 -4.21 -8.66 -5.78
C LEU A 104 -5.51 -7.92 -6.10
N THR A 105 -5.67 -7.36 -7.30
CA THR A 105 -6.97 -6.87 -7.77
C THR A 105 -7.98 -8.02 -7.90
N ILE A 106 -7.54 -9.21 -8.37
CA ILE A 106 -8.40 -10.41 -8.42
C ILE A 106 -8.80 -10.85 -7.00
N LEU A 107 -7.87 -10.86 -6.05
CA LEU A 107 -8.15 -11.15 -4.65
C LEU A 107 -9.18 -10.14 -4.07
N HIS A 108 -8.98 -8.85 -4.34
CA HIS A 108 -9.92 -7.80 -3.94
C HIS A 108 -11.33 -8.03 -4.51
N GLN A 109 -11.44 -8.30 -5.80
CA GLN A 109 -12.72 -8.57 -6.46
C GLN A 109 -13.43 -9.81 -5.88
N THR A 110 -12.66 -10.84 -5.50
CA THR A 110 -13.21 -12.11 -5.01
C THR A 110 -13.65 -12.01 -3.55
N MET A 111 -12.89 -11.35 -2.70
CA MET A 111 -13.13 -11.33 -1.26
C MET A 111 -12.74 -10.04 -0.53
N GLY A 112 -12.46 -8.96 -1.22
CA GLY A 112 -12.01 -7.70 -0.63
C GLY A 112 -12.91 -7.15 0.47
N GLY A 113 -14.22 -7.34 0.37
CA GLY A 113 -15.20 -6.92 1.37
C GLY A 113 -15.29 -7.79 2.62
N LYS A 114 -14.67 -9.00 2.63
CA LYS A 114 -14.68 -9.89 3.79
C LYS A 114 -13.68 -9.42 4.84
N LYS A 115 -13.97 -9.66 6.13
CA LYS A 115 -12.97 -9.48 7.17
C LYS A 115 -11.84 -10.50 6.96
N TYR A 116 -10.59 -10.06 7.05
CA TYR A 116 -9.44 -10.91 6.72
C TYR A 116 -9.31 -12.12 7.66
N ASP A 117 -9.69 -11.98 8.94
CA ASP A 117 -9.67 -13.02 9.97
C ASP A 117 -10.76 -14.09 9.77
N THR A 118 -11.84 -13.75 9.04
CA THR A 118 -12.91 -14.70 8.71
C THR A 118 -12.64 -15.51 7.45
N VAL A 119 -11.57 -15.24 6.73
CA VAL A 119 -11.18 -16.01 5.54
C VAL A 119 -10.54 -17.32 5.99
N THR A 120 -11.32 -18.38 6.00
CA THR A 120 -10.85 -19.74 6.32
C THR A 120 -10.20 -20.41 5.11
N THR A 121 -9.46 -21.49 5.34
CA THR A 121 -8.93 -22.35 4.26
C THR A 121 -10.03 -22.84 3.32
N LYS A 122 -11.24 -23.11 3.82
CA LYS A 122 -12.39 -23.49 2.99
C LYS A 122 -12.76 -22.38 2.00
N VAL A 123 -12.84 -21.13 2.48
CA VAL A 123 -13.15 -19.95 1.63
C VAL A 123 -12.05 -19.73 0.60
N ALA A 124 -10.78 -19.82 1.01
CA ALA A 124 -9.64 -19.68 0.11
C ALA A 124 -9.62 -20.77 -0.97
N LYS A 125 -9.95 -22.04 -0.59
CA LYS A 125 -10.05 -23.14 -1.55
C LYS A 125 -11.17 -22.95 -2.57
N GLN A 126 -12.33 -22.46 -2.14
CA GLN A 126 -13.43 -22.13 -3.06
C GLN A 126 -13.01 -21.06 -4.07
N ALA A 127 -12.36 -20.00 -3.61
CA ALA A 127 -11.83 -18.97 -4.50
C ALA A 127 -10.80 -19.52 -5.48
N TYR A 128 -9.88 -20.37 -5.01
CA TYR A 128 -8.89 -21.02 -5.86
C TYR A 128 -9.54 -21.86 -6.96
N GLU A 129 -10.56 -22.67 -6.64
CA GLU A 129 -11.27 -23.50 -7.64
C GLU A 129 -11.99 -22.64 -8.68
N GLU A 130 -12.56 -21.50 -8.28
CA GLU A 130 -13.13 -20.54 -9.24
C GLU A 130 -12.04 -19.94 -10.15
N TRP A 131 -10.87 -19.60 -9.60
CA TRP A 131 -9.75 -19.09 -10.39
C TRP A 131 -9.19 -20.14 -11.36
N VAL A 132 -9.23 -21.43 -11.00
CA VAL A 132 -8.82 -22.53 -11.88
C VAL A 132 -9.64 -22.58 -13.17
N LYS A 133 -10.91 -22.15 -13.15
CA LYS A 133 -11.74 -22.05 -14.38
C LYS A 133 -11.18 -21.07 -15.40
N ARG A 134 -10.38 -20.09 -14.97
CA ARG A 134 -9.65 -19.15 -15.83
C ARG A 134 -8.29 -19.69 -16.28
N GLY A 135 -7.81 -20.74 -15.65
CA GLY A 135 -6.54 -21.40 -15.96
C GLY A 135 -5.74 -21.77 -14.71
N ILE A 136 -5.06 -22.90 -14.75
CA ILE A 136 -4.28 -23.41 -13.63
C ILE A 136 -3.14 -22.44 -13.26
N SER A 137 -2.40 -21.94 -14.27
CA SER A 137 -1.31 -20.98 -14.05
C SER A 137 -1.82 -19.72 -13.37
N PHE A 138 -2.94 -19.17 -13.87
CA PHE A 138 -3.60 -17.99 -13.29
C PHE A 138 -3.95 -18.21 -11.82
N ALA A 139 -4.61 -19.33 -11.48
CA ALA A 139 -5.00 -19.64 -10.10
C ALA A 139 -3.79 -19.80 -9.17
N ASN A 140 -2.73 -20.44 -9.67
CA ASN A 140 -1.49 -20.63 -8.91
C ASN A 140 -0.82 -19.29 -8.59
N HIS A 141 -0.75 -18.36 -9.55
CA HIS A 141 -0.19 -17.03 -9.33
C HIS A 141 -1.05 -16.21 -8.37
N ALA A 142 -2.38 -16.20 -8.57
CA ALA A 142 -3.31 -15.50 -7.67
C ALA A 142 -3.19 -16.00 -6.22
N ALA A 143 -3.14 -17.32 -6.01
CA ALA A 143 -2.96 -17.91 -4.69
C ALA A 143 -1.58 -17.60 -4.08
N THR A 144 -0.53 -17.47 -4.91
CA THR A 144 0.80 -17.06 -4.45
C THR A 144 0.78 -15.63 -3.93
N CYS A 145 0.21 -14.70 -4.70
CA CYS A 145 0.12 -13.30 -4.29
C CYS A 145 -0.75 -13.14 -3.04
N ALA A 146 -1.89 -13.85 -2.97
CA ALA A 146 -2.75 -13.85 -1.78
C ALA A 146 -2.02 -14.39 -0.55
N SER A 147 -1.30 -15.51 -0.69
CA SER A 147 -0.50 -16.09 0.38
C SER A 147 0.58 -15.12 0.89
N ARG A 148 1.21 -14.36 -0.01
CA ARG A 148 2.23 -13.38 0.37
C ARG A 148 1.68 -12.26 1.25
N VAL A 149 0.50 -11.73 0.91
CA VAL A 149 -0.18 -10.70 1.72
C VAL A 149 -0.50 -11.21 3.12
N TYR A 150 -1.00 -12.45 3.24
CA TYR A 150 -1.28 -13.04 4.55
C TYR A 150 -0.03 -13.37 5.36
N ASN A 151 1.05 -13.83 4.72
CA ASN A 151 2.33 -14.01 5.40
C ASN A 151 2.86 -12.70 5.95
N TYR A 152 2.82 -11.64 5.14
CA TYR A 152 3.21 -10.31 5.62
C TYR A 152 2.36 -9.85 6.81
N ALA A 153 1.06 -10.14 6.82
CA ALA A 153 0.21 -9.84 7.96
C ALA A 153 0.57 -10.66 9.21
N ILE A 154 1.04 -11.89 9.05
CA ILE A 154 1.55 -12.72 10.15
C ILE A 154 2.87 -12.15 10.67
N ASP A 155 3.80 -11.80 9.78
CA ASP A 155 5.10 -11.21 10.13
C ASP A 155 4.93 -9.89 10.92
N MET A 156 3.84 -9.16 10.65
CA MET A 156 3.45 -7.94 11.37
C MET A 156 2.50 -8.18 12.55
N GLU A 157 2.31 -9.43 12.98
CA GLU A 157 1.45 -9.82 14.12
C GLU A 157 -0.04 -9.41 13.98
N HIS A 158 -0.50 -9.13 12.75
CA HIS A 158 -1.90 -8.78 12.48
C HIS A 158 -2.77 -10.00 12.24
N ALA A 159 -2.20 -11.10 11.74
CA ALA A 159 -2.89 -12.35 11.49
C ALA A 159 -2.15 -13.51 12.17
N THR A 160 -2.88 -14.54 12.58
CA THR A 160 -2.31 -15.75 13.22
C THR A 160 -2.17 -16.91 12.24
N GLN A 161 -2.90 -16.88 11.12
CA GLN A 161 -2.94 -17.98 10.17
C GLN A 161 -3.02 -17.45 8.73
N ASN A 162 -2.39 -18.19 7.83
CA ASN A 162 -2.52 -17.97 6.39
C ASN A 162 -3.43 -19.03 5.78
N PRO A 163 -4.65 -18.66 5.33
CA PRO A 163 -5.63 -19.61 4.78
C PRO A 163 -5.21 -20.22 3.43
N TRP A 164 -4.18 -19.66 2.79
CA TRP A 164 -3.68 -20.09 1.47
C TRP A 164 -2.58 -21.14 1.57
N THR A 165 -1.96 -21.35 2.72
CA THR A 165 -0.83 -22.28 2.89
C THR A 165 -1.22 -23.74 2.63
N SER A 166 -2.42 -24.14 3.06
CA SER A 166 -2.91 -25.52 2.94
C SER A 166 -3.53 -25.85 1.56
N ILE A 167 -3.53 -24.91 0.63
CA ILE A 167 -4.10 -25.13 -0.70
C ILE A 167 -3.12 -25.93 -1.56
N LYS A 168 -3.50 -27.16 -1.91
CA LYS A 168 -2.76 -27.97 -2.89
C LYS A 168 -2.94 -27.38 -4.28
N ARG A 169 -1.88 -26.79 -4.82
CA ARG A 169 -1.89 -26.21 -6.15
C ARG A 169 -1.93 -27.28 -7.21
N LYS A 170 -2.74 -27.07 -8.27
CA LYS A 170 -2.79 -28.00 -9.42
C LYS A 170 -1.51 -27.88 -10.22
N ALA A 171 -0.97 -29.03 -10.64
CA ALA A 171 0.17 -29.08 -11.54
C ALA A 171 -0.21 -28.59 -12.94
N LEU A 172 0.67 -27.86 -13.57
CA LEU A 172 0.52 -27.51 -14.98
C LEU A 172 0.76 -28.77 -15.82
N PRO A 173 0.00 -28.98 -16.91
CA PRO A 173 0.28 -30.06 -17.83
C PRO A 173 1.69 -29.91 -18.41
N GLN A 174 2.41 -30.99 -18.50
CA GLN A 174 3.74 -30.99 -19.13
C GLN A 174 3.63 -30.53 -20.58
N ARG A 175 4.58 -29.74 -21.01
CA ARG A 175 4.69 -29.34 -22.41
C ARG A 175 4.98 -30.55 -23.24
N LYS A 176 4.06 -30.92 -24.15
CA LYS A 176 4.20 -32.10 -25.01
C LYS A 176 5.09 -31.83 -26.21
N VAL A 177 5.26 -30.57 -26.59
CA VAL A 177 6.06 -30.19 -27.75
C VAL A 177 7.51 -29.99 -27.29
N VAL A 178 8.36 -30.88 -27.79
CA VAL A 178 9.83 -30.79 -27.68
C VAL A 178 10.33 -30.27 -29.01
N TRP A 179 11.23 -29.32 -28.99
CA TRP A 179 11.83 -28.80 -30.22
C TRP A 179 12.59 -29.94 -30.93
N SER A 180 12.33 -30.13 -32.19
CA SER A 180 13.15 -30.99 -33.03
C SER A 180 14.51 -30.31 -33.29
N HIS A 181 15.50 -31.06 -33.70
CA HIS A 181 16.79 -30.50 -34.11
C HIS A 181 16.60 -29.44 -35.20
N GLY A 182 15.72 -29.69 -36.18
CA GLY A 182 15.39 -28.70 -37.21
C GLY A 182 14.73 -27.42 -36.72
N ASP A 183 13.96 -27.48 -35.62
CA ASP A 183 13.38 -26.28 -34.99
C ASP A 183 14.46 -25.44 -34.29
N VAL A 184 15.42 -26.13 -33.65
CA VAL A 184 16.57 -25.46 -33.01
C VAL A 184 17.43 -24.74 -34.04
N VAL A 185 17.77 -25.42 -35.14
CA VAL A 185 18.57 -24.82 -36.24
C VAL A 185 17.85 -23.62 -36.83
N ARG A 186 16.56 -23.75 -37.18
CA ARG A 186 15.77 -22.61 -37.72
C ARG A 186 15.69 -21.43 -36.74
N PHE A 187 15.56 -21.68 -35.44
CA PHE A 187 15.54 -20.63 -34.42
C PHE A 187 16.89 -19.92 -34.35
N LEU A 188 17.99 -20.67 -34.37
CA LEU A 188 19.34 -20.10 -34.35
C LEU A 188 19.61 -19.29 -35.62
N ASP A 189 19.29 -19.80 -36.79
CA ASP A 189 19.46 -19.08 -38.06
C ASP A 189 18.67 -17.79 -38.08
N TYR A 190 17.39 -17.79 -37.59
CA TYR A 190 16.59 -16.60 -37.48
C TYR A 190 17.20 -15.59 -36.45
N SER A 191 17.64 -16.09 -35.31
CA SER A 191 18.21 -15.24 -34.26
C SER A 191 19.53 -14.59 -34.67
N TYR A 192 20.33 -15.29 -35.51
CA TYR A 192 21.59 -14.75 -36.04
C TYR A 192 21.38 -13.84 -37.25
N SER A 193 20.33 -14.06 -38.05
CA SER A 193 20.02 -13.18 -39.20
C SER A 193 19.45 -11.84 -38.80
N ASP A 194 18.74 -11.79 -37.66
CA ASP A 194 18.15 -10.55 -37.12
C ASP A 194 19.12 -9.77 -36.21
N PHE A 195 20.30 -10.33 -35.89
CA PHE A 195 21.31 -9.64 -35.09
C PHE A 195 22.10 -8.67 -35.99
N ASP A 196 21.55 -7.47 -36.16
CA ASP A 196 22.21 -6.40 -36.90
C ASP A 196 23.41 -5.90 -36.08
N TYR A 197 24.63 -6.25 -36.50
CA TYR A 197 25.90 -5.86 -35.89
C TYR A 197 26.13 -4.33 -35.89
N ARG A 198 25.18 -3.51 -36.32
CA ARG A 198 25.27 -2.07 -36.40
C ARG A 198 25.17 -1.32 -35.05
N ASN A 199 24.90 -2.01 -33.95
CA ASN A 199 24.78 -1.42 -32.62
C ASN A 199 25.90 -1.79 -31.63
N VAL A 200 27.05 -2.23 -32.10
CA VAL A 200 28.26 -2.42 -31.30
C VAL A 200 29.31 -1.43 -31.78
N GLY A 201 29.13 -0.18 -31.33
CA GLY A 201 30.08 0.91 -31.52
C GLY A 201 30.07 1.80 -30.29
#